data_521ff93979ad190ca9da38825afe5183
#
_entry.id   521ff93979ad190ca9da38825afe5183
#
_cell.length_a   1.000
_cell.length_b   1.000
_cell.length_c   1.000
_cell.angle_alpha   90.00
_cell.angle_beta   90.00
_cell.angle_gamma   90.00
#
_symmetry.space_group_name_H-M   'P 1'
#
loop_
_entity.id
_entity.type
_entity.pdbx_description
1 polymer ?
#
loop_
_entity_poly.entity_id
_entity_poly.type
_entity_poly.pdbx_seq_one_letter_code
_entity_poly.pdbx_strand_id
1 'polypeptide(L)'
;MGLLTSVHGRLVYVDAAPFIYFMEKNLAYEEPLDAFFTMLSRGEVQAITSAMTLAEVLVKPYRHKLWTLAQKYELIFEGTPELTLVSVDSEVGRLAAELRAAYTLLTPDAIHMATAVVHGAEFFLTNDNDFRKVDPTDSRLPKVVFIDKLL
;
A
#
# COMPACT_ATOMS: atom_id res chain seq x y z
N MET A 1 19.48 2.34 -10.81
CA MET A 1 18.34 1.50 -11.22
C MET A 1 17.38 1.37 -10.05
N GLY A 2 16.12 1.55 -10.30
CA GLY A 2 15.10 1.51 -9.25
C GLY A 2 14.67 0.10 -8.85
N LEU A 3 13.69 0.03 -7.96
CA LEU A 3 13.20 -1.21 -7.37
C LEU A 3 12.11 -1.91 -8.19
N LEU A 4 11.71 -1.36 -9.36
CA LEU A 4 10.68 -2.00 -10.21
C LEU A 4 11.09 -3.41 -10.63
N THR A 5 12.35 -3.63 -11.00
CA THR A 5 12.82 -4.97 -11.33
C THR A 5 12.79 -5.92 -10.14
N SER A 6 13.02 -5.40 -8.93
CA SER A 6 13.01 -6.21 -7.70
C SER A 6 11.61 -6.68 -7.33
N VAL A 7 10.56 -5.91 -7.63
CA VAL A 7 9.18 -6.28 -7.32
C VAL A 7 8.54 -7.16 -8.38
N HIS A 8 9.16 -7.32 -9.54
CA HIS A 8 8.65 -8.16 -10.62
C HIS A 8 8.43 -9.61 -10.13
N GLY A 9 7.23 -10.13 -10.34
CA GLY A 9 6.85 -11.47 -9.90
C GLY A 9 6.65 -11.62 -8.40
N ARG A 10 6.63 -10.52 -7.65
CA ARG A 10 6.52 -10.51 -6.20
C ARG A 10 5.17 -10.00 -5.73
N LEU A 11 4.89 -10.20 -4.44
CA LEU A 11 3.70 -9.70 -3.77
C LEU A 11 4.03 -8.40 -3.02
N VAL A 12 3.34 -7.33 -3.37
CA VAL A 12 3.55 -5.99 -2.83
C VAL A 12 2.31 -5.54 -2.07
N TYR A 13 2.49 -5.13 -0.80
CA TYR A 13 1.44 -4.39 -0.11
C TYR A 13 1.52 -2.92 -0.52
N VAL A 14 0.38 -2.33 -0.90
CA VAL A 14 0.32 -0.93 -1.33
C VAL A 14 -0.46 -0.12 -0.31
N ASP A 15 0.21 0.87 0.27
CA ASP A 15 -0.35 1.84 1.21
C ASP A 15 -1.31 2.82 0.50
N ALA A 16 -1.98 3.68 1.26
CA ALA A 16 -2.96 4.62 0.71
C ALA A 16 -2.36 5.66 -0.24
N ALA A 17 -1.21 6.23 0.12
CA ALA A 17 -0.60 7.32 -0.65
C ALA A 17 -0.33 6.96 -2.12
N PRO A 18 0.21 5.80 -2.47
CA PRO A 18 0.38 5.41 -3.87
C PRO A 18 -0.92 5.46 -4.67
N PHE A 19 -2.03 4.98 -4.11
CA PHE A 19 -3.34 5.06 -4.77
C PHE A 19 -3.80 6.50 -4.96
N ILE A 20 -3.68 7.31 -3.91
CA ILE A 20 -4.13 8.72 -3.93
C ILE A 20 -3.33 9.50 -4.98
N TYR A 21 -2.02 9.36 -4.99
CA TYR A 21 -1.16 10.08 -5.93
C TYR A 21 -1.39 9.63 -7.37
N PHE A 22 -1.61 8.35 -7.59
CA PHE A 22 -1.92 7.83 -8.92
C PHE A 22 -3.27 8.32 -9.43
N MET A 23 -4.31 8.21 -8.61
CA MET A 23 -5.68 8.59 -8.99
C MET A 23 -5.85 10.10 -9.17
N GLU A 24 -5.19 10.90 -8.32
CA GLU A 24 -5.29 12.35 -8.34
C GLU A 24 -4.16 13.01 -9.14
N LYS A 25 -3.37 12.21 -9.87
CA LYS A 25 -2.32 12.65 -10.79
C LYS A 25 -1.32 13.62 -10.15
N ASN A 26 -0.73 13.18 -9.04
CA ASN A 26 0.35 13.94 -8.40
C ASN A 26 1.58 13.91 -9.31
N LEU A 27 1.94 15.07 -9.88
CA LEU A 27 3.02 15.18 -10.87
C LEU A 27 4.38 14.76 -10.33
N ALA A 28 4.63 14.93 -9.04
CA ALA A 28 5.90 14.56 -8.43
C ALA A 28 6.16 13.04 -8.46
N TYR A 29 5.09 12.23 -8.50
CA TYR A 29 5.17 10.76 -8.41
C TYR A 29 4.54 10.07 -9.62
N GLU A 30 4.14 10.81 -10.64
CA GLU A 30 3.43 10.28 -11.81
C GLU A 30 4.22 9.18 -12.50
N GLU A 31 5.47 9.43 -12.83
CA GLU A 31 6.29 8.49 -13.58
C GLU A 31 6.48 7.14 -12.87
N PRO A 32 6.95 7.10 -11.61
CA PRO A 32 7.12 5.81 -10.92
C PRO A 32 5.79 5.09 -10.67
N LEU A 33 4.70 5.80 -10.39
CA LEU A 33 3.42 5.17 -10.15
C LEU A 33 2.77 4.65 -11.43
N ASP A 34 2.87 5.38 -12.54
CA ASP A 34 2.40 4.89 -13.83
C ASP A 34 3.13 3.60 -14.21
N ALA A 35 4.44 3.54 -13.98
CA ALA A 35 5.22 2.35 -14.23
C ALA A 35 4.78 1.18 -13.35
N PHE A 36 4.59 1.40 -12.05
CA PHE A 36 4.14 0.36 -11.13
C PHE A 36 2.74 -0.17 -11.47
N PHE A 37 1.77 0.72 -11.65
CA PHE A 37 0.40 0.32 -11.96
C PHE A 37 0.27 -0.30 -13.35
N THR A 38 1.14 0.06 -14.30
CA THR A 38 1.23 -0.62 -15.60
C THR A 38 1.71 -2.06 -15.42
N MET A 39 2.74 -2.30 -14.61
CA MET A 39 3.19 -3.66 -14.27
C MET A 39 2.07 -4.46 -13.62
N LEU A 40 1.32 -3.85 -12.70
CA LEU A 40 0.19 -4.50 -12.05
C LEU A 40 -0.87 -4.91 -13.07
N SER A 41 -1.24 -4.02 -13.99
CA SER A 41 -2.24 -4.31 -15.02
C SER A 41 -1.83 -5.41 -16.00
N ARG A 42 -0.53 -5.61 -16.16
CA ARG A 42 0.04 -6.67 -17.01
C ARG A 42 0.25 -8.00 -16.27
N GLY A 43 -0.06 -8.07 -14.99
CA GLY A 43 0.20 -9.25 -14.17
C GLY A 43 1.68 -9.50 -13.87
N GLU A 44 2.52 -8.51 -14.06
CA GLU A 44 3.97 -8.60 -13.78
C GLU A 44 4.28 -8.44 -12.30
N VAL A 45 3.34 -7.98 -11.50
CA VAL A 45 3.40 -7.86 -10.05
C VAL A 45 2.02 -8.18 -9.47
N GLN A 46 1.98 -8.75 -8.28
CA GLN A 46 0.74 -8.95 -7.53
C GLN A 46 0.72 -7.96 -6.37
N ALA A 47 -0.43 -7.37 -6.09
CA ALA A 47 -0.58 -6.42 -5.01
C ALA A 47 -1.71 -6.79 -4.08
N ILE A 48 -1.53 -6.45 -2.80
CA ILE A 48 -2.58 -6.48 -1.79
C ILE A 48 -2.67 -5.11 -1.14
N THR A 49 -3.85 -4.79 -0.69
CA THR A 49 -4.12 -3.65 0.19
C THR A 49 -5.25 -4.02 1.13
N SER A 50 -5.60 -3.14 2.05
CA SER A 50 -6.55 -3.50 3.11
C SER A 50 -7.76 -2.59 3.15
N ALA A 51 -8.77 -3.01 3.92
CA ALA A 51 -9.93 -2.19 4.26
C ALA A 51 -9.50 -0.86 4.92
N MET A 52 -8.35 -0.81 5.59
CA MET A 52 -7.80 0.43 6.13
C MET A 52 -7.47 1.43 5.01
N THR A 53 -6.84 0.96 3.93
CA THR A 53 -6.56 1.78 2.75
C THR A 53 -7.86 2.31 2.13
N LEU A 54 -8.86 1.43 1.99
CA LEU A 54 -10.16 1.83 1.46
C LEU A 54 -10.78 2.97 2.28
N ALA A 55 -10.76 2.86 3.62
CA ALA A 55 -11.24 3.92 4.50
C ALA A 55 -10.47 5.22 4.29
N GLU A 56 -9.15 5.14 4.18
CA GLU A 56 -8.30 6.33 4.02
C GLU A 56 -8.49 7.04 2.67
N VAL A 57 -8.62 6.28 1.57
CA VAL A 57 -8.77 6.90 0.25
C VAL A 57 -10.18 7.46 0.01
N LEU A 58 -11.20 6.95 0.69
CA LEU A 58 -12.57 7.40 0.50
C LEU A 58 -12.99 8.60 1.37
N VAL A 59 -12.19 8.93 2.40
CA VAL A 59 -12.54 10.04 3.32
C VAL A 59 -12.71 11.37 2.57
N LYS A 60 -11.71 11.74 1.77
CA LYS A 60 -11.76 13.01 1.02
C LYS A 60 -12.89 13.05 0.00
N PRO A 61 -13.06 12.03 -0.87
CA PRO A 61 -14.20 11.99 -1.78
C PRO A 61 -15.56 12.12 -1.07
N TYR A 62 -15.76 11.39 0.02
CA TYR A 62 -17.03 11.46 0.77
C TYR A 62 -17.24 12.83 1.43
N ARG A 63 -16.19 13.36 2.05
CA ARG A 63 -16.26 14.68 2.72
C ARG A 63 -16.64 15.80 1.75
N HIS A 64 -16.13 15.76 0.54
CA HIS A 64 -16.34 16.77 -0.47
C HIS A 64 -17.42 16.38 -1.51
N LYS A 65 -18.13 15.28 -1.28
CA LYS A 65 -19.20 14.77 -2.17
C LYS A 65 -18.71 14.55 -3.61
N LEU A 66 -17.48 14.10 -3.76
CA LEU A 66 -16.85 13.77 -5.04
C LEU A 66 -17.18 12.32 -5.41
N TRP A 67 -18.44 12.07 -5.76
CA TRP A 67 -18.95 10.71 -5.96
C TRP A 67 -18.29 9.99 -7.13
N THR A 68 -17.95 10.73 -8.20
CA THR A 68 -17.23 10.16 -9.34
C THR A 68 -15.86 9.67 -8.95
N LEU A 69 -15.13 10.44 -8.13
CA LEU A 69 -13.82 10.02 -7.63
C LEU A 69 -13.94 8.80 -6.72
N ALA A 70 -14.93 8.78 -5.83
CA ALA A 70 -15.18 7.62 -4.96
C ALA A 70 -15.43 6.35 -5.80
N GLN A 71 -16.25 6.46 -6.86
CA GLN A 71 -16.50 5.33 -7.76
C GLN A 71 -15.21 4.86 -8.48
N LYS A 72 -14.35 5.78 -8.87
CA LYS A 72 -13.07 5.42 -9.49
C LYS A 72 -12.18 4.62 -8.55
N TYR A 73 -12.12 4.99 -7.27
CA TYR A 73 -11.40 4.19 -6.27
C TYR A 73 -12.01 2.79 -6.14
N GLU A 74 -13.33 2.69 -6.01
CA GLU A 74 -14.00 1.38 -5.91
C GLU A 74 -13.71 0.50 -7.14
N LEU A 75 -13.71 1.07 -8.33
CA LEU A 75 -13.42 0.33 -9.56
C LEU A 75 -11.99 -0.23 -9.58
N ILE A 76 -11.01 0.50 -9.05
CA ILE A 76 -9.65 -0.01 -8.94
C ILE A 76 -9.60 -1.20 -7.99
N PHE A 77 -10.18 -1.07 -6.81
CA PHE A 77 -10.12 -2.14 -5.79
C PHE A 77 -10.90 -3.39 -6.20
N GLU A 78 -12.02 -3.24 -6.91
CA GLU A 78 -12.85 -4.36 -7.33
C GLU A 78 -12.50 -4.88 -8.72
N GLY A 79 -12.03 -4.01 -9.61
CA GLY A 79 -11.88 -4.31 -11.03
C GLY A 79 -10.47 -4.64 -11.49
N THR A 80 -9.48 -4.68 -10.58
CA THR A 80 -8.09 -5.02 -10.91
C THR A 80 -7.79 -6.44 -10.42
N PRO A 81 -7.73 -7.45 -11.32
CA PRO A 81 -7.57 -8.84 -10.89
C PRO A 81 -6.32 -9.11 -10.06
N GLU A 82 -5.24 -8.39 -10.33
CA GLU A 82 -3.95 -8.55 -9.65
C GLU A 82 -3.86 -7.80 -8.32
N LEU A 83 -4.90 -7.06 -7.95
CA LEU A 83 -5.00 -6.35 -6.67
C LEU A 83 -6.06 -7.00 -5.80
N THR A 84 -5.66 -7.48 -4.63
CA THR A 84 -6.56 -8.08 -3.64
C THR A 84 -6.79 -7.12 -2.48
N LEU A 85 -8.05 -6.83 -2.19
CA LEU A 85 -8.46 -6.08 -1.00
C LEU A 85 -8.71 -7.07 0.13
N VAL A 86 -7.94 -6.97 1.21
CA VAL A 86 -8.04 -7.89 2.35
C VAL A 86 -8.67 -7.23 3.57
N SER A 87 -9.35 -8.02 4.39
CA SER A 87 -9.97 -7.52 5.62
C SER A 87 -8.93 -7.30 6.72
N VAL A 88 -9.28 -6.43 7.67
CA VAL A 88 -8.51 -6.19 8.89
C VAL A 88 -9.21 -6.96 10.02
N ASP A 89 -8.63 -8.10 10.38
CA ASP A 89 -9.18 -9.02 11.38
C ASP A 89 -8.43 -8.95 12.72
N SER A 90 -8.79 -9.86 13.64
CA SER A 90 -8.17 -9.88 14.97
C SER A 90 -6.71 -10.31 14.96
N GLU A 91 -6.30 -11.15 13.99
CA GLU A 91 -4.89 -11.53 13.82
C GLU A 91 -4.05 -10.31 13.45
N VAL A 92 -4.52 -9.52 12.49
CA VAL A 92 -3.90 -8.24 12.12
C VAL A 92 -3.85 -7.29 13.31
N GLY A 93 -4.94 -7.20 14.07
CA GLY A 93 -4.98 -6.33 15.25
C GLY A 93 -3.94 -6.68 16.31
N ARG A 94 -3.74 -7.97 16.59
CA ARG A 94 -2.73 -8.41 17.56
C ARG A 94 -1.32 -8.09 17.11
N LEU A 95 -1.00 -8.38 15.84
CA LEU A 95 0.32 -8.05 15.29
C LEU A 95 0.55 -6.54 15.23
N ALA A 96 -0.47 -5.76 14.89
CA ALA A 96 -0.38 -4.30 14.91
C ALA A 96 0.00 -3.78 16.31
N ALA A 97 -0.57 -4.37 17.37
CA ALA A 97 -0.21 -4.01 18.73
C ALA A 97 1.26 -4.31 19.05
N GLU A 98 1.76 -5.46 18.61
CA GLU A 98 3.19 -5.80 18.78
C GLU A 98 4.09 -4.83 18.03
N LEU A 99 3.74 -4.47 16.80
CA LEU A 99 4.53 -3.55 15.97
C LEU A 99 4.53 -2.13 16.55
N ARG A 100 3.40 -1.68 17.09
CA ARG A 100 3.34 -0.39 17.79
C ARG A 100 4.23 -0.37 19.01
N ALA A 101 4.24 -1.44 19.78
CA ALA A 101 5.09 -1.56 20.95
C ALA A 101 6.59 -1.54 20.60
N ALA A 102 6.95 -2.18 19.48
CA ALA A 102 8.35 -2.28 19.05
C ALA A 102 8.87 -1.01 18.33
N TYR A 103 8.03 -0.37 17.50
CA TYR A 103 8.49 0.67 16.55
C TYR A 103 7.82 2.03 16.73
N THR A 104 6.99 2.20 17.72
CA THR A 104 6.27 3.48 17.98
C THR A 104 5.46 3.98 16.76
N LEU A 105 4.91 3.07 15.97
CA LEU A 105 4.04 3.42 14.85
C LEU A 105 2.68 3.90 15.35
N LEU A 106 2.03 4.77 14.58
CA LEU A 106 0.62 5.09 14.78
C LEU A 106 -0.25 3.87 14.43
N THR A 107 -1.45 3.81 15.00
CA THR A 107 -2.32 2.65 14.80
C THR A 107 -2.62 2.34 13.33
N PRO A 108 -2.97 3.32 12.46
CA PRO A 108 -3.19 3.02 11.04
C PRO A 108 -1.95 2.43 10.36
N ASP A 109 -0.78 2.98 10.63
CA ASP A 109 0.47 2.49 10.03
C ASP A 109 0.80 1.07 10.49
N ALA A 110 0.61 0.79 11.77
CA ALA A 110 0.80 -0.56 12.31
C ALA A 110 -0.17 -1.57 11.70
N ILE A 111 -1.42 -1.17 11.44
CA ILE A 111 -2.42 -2.02 10.78
C ILE A 111 -2.01 -2.31 9.34
N HIS A 112 -1.54 -1.33 8.58
CA HIS A 112 -1.03 -1.55 7.23
C HIS A 112 0.13 -2.56 7.24
N MET A 113 1.12 -2.32 8.09
CA MET A 113 2.29 -3.21 8.16
C MET A 113 1.91 -4.62 8.62
N ALA A 114 1.07 -4.74 9.63
CA ALA A 114 0.59 -6.04 10.13
C ALA A 114 -0.17 -6.80 9.05
N THR A 115 -1.02 -6.11 8.29
CA THR A 115 -1.74 -6.72 7.17
C THR A 115 -0.79 -7.27 6.12
N ALA A 116 0.24 -6.50 5.78
CA ALA A 116 1.28 -6.94 4.85
C ALA A 116 1.98 -8.22 5.33
N VAL A 117 2.33 -8.28 6.61
CA VAL A 117 3.00 -9.45 7.21
C VAL A 117 2.08 -10.67 7.19
N VAL A 118 0.84 -10.53 7.67
CA VAL A 118 -0.12 -11.64 7.76
C VAL A 118 -0.41 -12.25 6.40
N HIS A 119 -0.45 -11.44 5.35
CA HIS A 119 -0.73 -11.91 3.99
C HIS A 119 0.51 -12.22 3.16
N GLY A 120 1.69 -12.20 3.77
CA GLY A 120 2.92 -12.65 3.14
C GLY A 120 3.50 -11.72 2.07
N ALA A 121 3.22 -10.43 2.16
CA ALA A 121 3.83 -9.46 1.24
C ALA A 121 5.35 -9.43 1.40
N GLU A 122 6.04 -9.37 0.29
CA GLU A 122 7.51 -9.29 0.26
C GLU A 122 8.00 -7.85 0.25
N PHE A 123 7.17 -6.93 -0.26
CA PHE A 123 7.46 -5.50 -0.32
C PHE A 123 6.28 -4.69 0.20
N PHE A 124 6.58 -3.52 0.73
CA PHE A 124 5.61 -2.57 1.26
C PHE A 124 5.82 -1.21 0.59
N LEU A 125 4.94 -0.83 -0.34
CA LEU A 125 5.04 0.41 -1.10
C LEU A 125 4.32 1.53 -0.38
N THR A 126 5.04 2.58 -0.03
CA THR A 126 4.53 3.72 0.72
C THR A 126 5.22 5.03 0.33
N ASN A 127 4.69 6.13 0.83
CA ASN A 127 5.36 7.44 0.82
C ASN A 127 5.44 8.06 2.23
N ASP A 128 5.09 7.30 3.26
CA ASP A 128 5.07 7.79 4.64
C ASP A 128 6.42 7.53 5.32
N ASN A 129 7.09 8.62 5.71
CA ASN A 129 8.39 8.55 6.40
C ASN A 129 8.33 7.86 7.77
N ASP A 130 7.15 7.71 8.38
CA ASP A 130 7.02 6.98 9.63
C ASP A 130 7.44 5.51 9.50
N PHE A 131 7.35 4.93 8.31
CA PHE A 131 7.84 3.57 8.06
C PHE A 131 9.37 3.44 8.05
N ARG A 132 10.12 4.55 8.13
CA ARG A 132 11.57 4.52 8.39
C ARG A 132 11.90 4.10 9.83
N LYS A 133 10.90 4.10 10.74
CA LYS A 133 11.07 3.67 12.13
C LYS A 133 11.26 2.16 12.26
N VAL A 134 10.80 1.35 11.29
CA VAL A 134 10.93 -0.10 11.38
C VAL A 134 12.37 -0.52 11.09
N ASP A 135 12.81 -1.56 11.81
CA ASP A 135 14.13 -2.13 11.61
C ASP A 135 14.16 -2.90 10.27
N PRO A 136 14.98 -2.47 9.29
CA PRO A 136 15.04 -3.16 8.01
C PRO A 136 15.62 -4.57 8.11
N THR A 137 16.20 -4.94 9.24
CA THR A 137 16.72 -6.30 9.49
C THR A 137 15.68 -7.22 10.16
N ASP A 138 14.52 -6.71 10.54
CA ASP A 138 13.43 -7.55 11.08
C ASP A 138 12.89 -8.46 9.99
N SER A 139 13.22 -9.75 10.09
CA SER A 139 12.90 -10.74 9.06
C SER A 139 11.40 -11.04 8.91
N ARG A 140 10.57 -10.59 9.88
CA ARG A 140 9.11 -10.73 9.79
C ARG A 140 8.50 -9.74 8.81
N LEU A 141 9.18 -8.60 8.57
CA LEU A 141 8.61 -7.47 7.84
C LEU A 141 8.96 -7.52 6.35
N PRO A 142 8.04 -7.08 5.48
CA PRO A 142 8.37 -6.83 4.08
C PRO A 142 9.40 -5.72 3.96
N LYS A 143 10.12 -5.68 2.84
CA LYS A 143 11.01 -4.57 2.53
C LYS A 143 10.19 -3.33 2.21
N VAL A 144 10.41 -2.25 2.96
CA VAL A 144 9.75 -0.97 2.71
C VAL A 144 10.37 -0.32 1.47
N VAL A 145 9.51 0.06 0.53
CA VAL A 145 9.89 0.73 -0.71
C VAL A 145 9.16 2.07 -0.76
N PHE A 146 9.92 3.15 -0.86
CA PHE A 146 9.34 4.48 -1.06
C PHE A 146 9.14 4.73 -2.56
N ILE A 147 8.10 5.50 -2.91
CA ILE A 147 7.70 5.70 -4.30
C ILE A 147 8.86 6.22 -5.15
N ASP A 148 9.65 7.15 -4.62
CA ASP A 148 10.78 7.77 -5.33
C ASP A 148 11.92 6.79 -5.63
N LYS A 149 11.90 5.60 -5.05
CA LYS A 149 12.92 4.56 -5.26
C LYS A 149 12.48 3.49 -6.27
N LEU A 150 11.28 3.59 -6.83
CA LEU A 150 10.78 2.62 -7.81
C LEU A 150 11.56 2.66 -9.12
N LEU A 151 11.94 3.83 -9.58
CA LEU A 151 12.71 4.03 -10.82
C LEU A 151 14.21 4.08 -10.61
#